data_18e6f0bac0049c64d62b91e31d3fafe2
#
_entry.id   18e6f0bac0049c64d62b91e31d3fafe2
#
_cell.length_a   1.000
_cell.length_b   1.000
_cell.length_c   1.000
_cell.angle_alpha   90.00
_cell.angle_beta   90.00
_cell.angle_gamma   90.00
#
_symmetry.space_group_name_H-M   'P 1'
#
loop_
_entity.id
_entity.type
_entity.pdbx_description
1 polymer ?
#
loop_
_entity_poly.entity_id
_entity_poly.type
_entity_poly.pdbx_seq_one_letter_code
_entity_poly.pdbx_strand_id
1 'polypeptide(L)'
;MIMYRITTSCLFLFSTVVLIAGEPPWQIKPATQWTAVDAKQVLAASPWVKRAAVTLLFQPSEDQLRAGGKMGGGKGVGLESLEVTNLVGGSKSHSNSRVKKPGSLVLRWESASAVRQAELKLDDADVPEWVGDYFVVAIYGVPVEAGRLDEPGQAGDLKRLGFLKPEGMKDLKAAKVEIVPSGGGLATVVYLFPRTRPITGEEKRVEFAAQVGRIYVAQFFYPHEMQFQGKLDL
;
A
#
# COMPACT_ATOMS: atom_id res chain seq x y z
N MET A 1 77.72 -5.69 8.66
CA MET A 1 76.73 -4.60 8.58
C MET A 1 75.42 -5.23 8.05
N ILE A 2 74.57 -5.65 9.00
CA ILE A 2 73.37 -6.46 8.71
C ILE A 2 72.18 -5.49 8.87
N MET A 3 71.50 -5.18 7.74
CA MET A 3 70.25 -4.37 7.74
C MET A 3 69.04 -5.26 8.04
N TYR A 4 68.40 -5.02 9.18
CA TYR A 4 67.10 -5.57 9.52
C TYR A 4 65.99 -4.79 8.83
N ARG A 5 65.21 -5.45 7.96
CA ARG A 5 63.97 -4.90 7.38
C ARG A 5 62.83 -5.26 8.33
N ILE A 6 62.26 -4.26 8.97
CA ILE A 6 61.02 -4.37 9.77
C ILE A 6 59.85 -4.28 8.78
N THR A 7 59.16 -5.41 8.58
CA THR A 7 57.87 -5.44 7.86
C THR A 7 56.73 -5.16 8.86
N THR A 8 56.19 -3.97 8.80
CA THR A 8 55.00 -3.59 9.58
C THR A 8 53.78 -4.22 8.94
N SER A 9 53.29 -5.31 9.58
CA SER A 9 52.02 -5.95 9.21
C SER A 9 50.87 -5.15 9.78
N CYS A 10 50.14 -4.42 8.93
CA CYS A 10 48.96 -3.67 9.31
C CYS A 10 47.76 -4.62 9.37
N LEU A 11 47.41 -5.05 10.57
CA LEU A 11 46.26 -5.91 10.84
C LEU A 11 44.97 -5.04 10.76
N PHE A 12 44.28 -5.07 9.62
CA PHE A 12 42.96 -4.45 9.48
C PHE A 12 41.93 -5.29 10.26
N LEU A 13 41.57 -4.82 11.44
CA LEU A 13 40.42 -5.30 12.18
C LEU A 13 39.12 -4.87 11.46
N PHE A 14 38.57 -5.76 10.64
CA PHE A 14 37.20 -5.61 10.12
C PHE A 14 36.24 -5.79 11.30
N SER A 15 35.80 -4.67 11.90
CA SER A 15 34.65 -4.65 12.80
C SER A 15 33.39 -4.98 11.98
N THR A 16 32.98 -6.24 11.97
CA THR A 16 31.65 -6.64 11.52
C THR A 16 30.63 -6.08 12.49
N VAL A 17 29.97 -4.97 12.11
CA VAL A 17 28.78 -4.50 12.81
C VAL A 17 27.68 -5.52 12.53
N VAL A 18 27.47 -6.44 13.45
CA VAL A 18 26.30 -7.30 13.48
C VAL A 18 25.12 -6.40 13.80
N LEU A 19 24.33 -6.00 12.78
CA LEU A 19 23.00 -5.44 12.96
C LEU A 19 22.14 -6.53 13.60
N ILE A 20 22.11 -6.56 14.94
CA ILE A 20 21.10 -7.31 15.67
C ILE A 20 19.78 -6.67 15.31
N ALA A 21 19.01 -7.29 14.41
CA ALA A 21 17.62 -6.94 14.19
C ALA A 21 16.90 -7.25 15.52
N GLY A 22 16.79 -6.25 16.39
CA GLY A 22 16.04 -6.35 17.63
C GLY A 22 14.59 -6.72 17.31
N GLU A 23 13.93 -7.44 18.21
CA GLU A 23 12.50 -7.72 18.07
C GLU A 23 11.72 -6.42 17.87
N PRO A 24 10.69 -6.43 17.00
CA PRO A 24 9.98 -5.21 16.65
C PRO A 24 9.23 -4.61 17.84
N PRO A 25 9.16 -3.28 17.97
CA PRO A 25 8.62 -2.60 19.15
C PRO A 25 7.17 -2.97 19.48
N TRP A 26 6.35 -3.27 18.47
CA TRP A 26 4.95 -3.68 18.70
C TRP A 26 4.80 -5.07 19.34
N GLN A 27 5.85 -5.89 19.36
CA GLN A 27 5.83 -7.20 20.01
C GLN A 27 6.33 -7.14 21.45
N ILE A 28 7.31 -6.27 21.73
CA ILE A 28 8.05 -6.28 23.01
C ILE A 28 7.68 -5.14 23.95
N LYS A 29 7.10 -4.04 23.46
CA LYS A 29 6.83 -2.86 24.25
C LYS A 29 5.35 -2.43 24.18
N PRO A 30 4.75 -2.03 25.28
CA PRO A 30 3.48 -1.31 25.23
C PRO A 30 3.69 0.05 24.55
N ALA A 31 2.67 0.56 23.86
CA ALA A 31 2.78 1.81 23.09
C ALA A 31 3.15 3.03 23.95
N THR A 32 2.81 3.02 25.25
CA THR A 32 3.20 4.07 26.19
C THR A 32 4.71 4.23 26.33
N GLN A 33 5.46 3.17 26.07
CA GLN A 33 6.93 3.15 26.13
C GLN A 33 7.59 3.38 24.77
N TRP A 34 6.82 3.55 23.69
CA TRP A 34 7.39 3.80 22.38
C TRP A 34 8.09 5.16 22.32
N THR A 35 9.26 5.17 21.73
CA THR A 35 9.96 6.38 21.30
C THR A 35 9.42 6.84 19.94
N ALA A 36 9.78 8.04 19.51
CA ALA A 36 9.49 8.49 18.16
C ALA A 36 10.11 7.56 17.06
N VAL A 37 11.25 6.91 17.38
CA VAL A 37 11.87 5.94 16.47
C VAL A 37 11.03 4.66 16.38
N ASP A 38 10.56 4.15 17.53
CA ASP A 38 9.67 2.98 17.55
C ASP A 38 8.38 3.25 16.76
N ALA A 39 7.76 4.41 16.95
CA ALA A 39 6.56 4.82 16.23
C ALA A 39 6.79 4.91 14.72
N LYS A 40 7.89 5.52 14.27
CA LYS A 40 8.28 5.55 12.87
C LYS A 40 8.48 4.14 12.29
N GLN A 41 9.05 3.22 13.07
CA GLN A 41 9.23 1.84 12.65
C GLN A 41 7.88 1.14 12.46
N VAL A 42 6.90 1.36 13.35
CA VAL A 42 5.53 0.84 13.20
C VAL A 42 4.92 1.34 11.90
N LEU A 43 5.00 2.64 11.60
CA LEU A 43 4.40 3.25 10.41
C LEU A 43 5.16 2.97 9.10
N ALA A 44 6.36 2.39 9.16
CA ALA A 44 7.19 2.15 7.97
C ALA A 44 7.37 0.66 7.62
N ALA A 45 7.40 -0.22 8.64
CA ALA A 45 7.89 -1.59 8.48
C ALA A 45 7.09 -2.65 9.26
N SER A 46 5.94 -2.30 9.84
CA SER A 46 5.10 -3.25 10.58
C SER A 46 4.23 -4.11 9.65
N PRO A 47 3.60 -5.18 10.17
CA PRO A 47 2.67 -6.01 9.41
C PRO A 47 1.46 -5.24 8.86
N TRP A 48 1.08 -4.13 9.50
CA TRP A 48 -0.01 -3.26 9.07
C TRP A 48 0.35 -2.35 7.90
N VAL A 49 1.62 -2.32 7.49
CA VAL A 49 2.11 -1.45 6.41
C VAL A 49 2.68 -2.28 5.28
N LYS A 50 2.24 -2.01 4.07
CA LYS A 50 2.72 -2.69 2.86
C LYS A 50 3.11 -1.66 1.79
N ARG A 51 4.19 -1.91 1.08
CA ARG A 51 4.55 -1.15 -0.12
C ARG A 51 3.97 -1.87 -1.32
N ALA A 52 3.13 -1.19 -2.08
CA ALA A 52 2.50 -1.75 -3.27
C ALA A 52 3.20 -1.28 -4.54
N ALA A 53 3.50 -2.23 -5.42
CA ALA A 53 3.82 -1.88 -6.79
C ALA A 53 2.57 -1.33 -7.48
N VAL A 54 2.75 -0.29 -8.28
CA VAL A 54 1.66 0.33 -9.02
C VAL A 54 1.54 -0.31 -10.39
N THR A 55 0.36 -0.82 -10.69
CA THR A 55 -0.02 -1.20 -12.05
C THR A 55 -0.84 -0.07 -12.67
N LEU A 56 -0.34 0.53 -13.75
CA LEU A 56 -1.12 1.51 -14.51
C LEU A 56 -2.00 0.79 -15.52
N LEU A 57 -3.30 0.96 -15.38
CA LEU A 57 -4.25 0.44 -16.36
C LEU A 57 -4.22 1.33 -17.60
N PHE A 58 -4.02 0.70 -18.75
CA PHE A 58 -4.09 1.39 -20.03
C PHE A 58 -5.55 1.54 -20.44
N GLN A 59 -6.02 2.79 -20.55
CA GLN A 59 -7.27 3.11 -21.20
C GLN A 59 -6.94 3.56 -22.62
N PRO A 60 -7.31 2.78 -23.65
CA PRO A 60 -7.13 3.26 -25.03
C PRO A 60 -7.94 4.55 -25.21
N SER A 61 -7.34 5.55 -25.87
CA SER A 61 -8.05 6.77 -26.20
C SER A 61 -9.17 6.47 -27.22
N GLU A 62 -10.21 7.32 -27.26
CA GLU A 62 -11.29 7.16 -28.26
C GLU A 62 -10.76 7.08 -29.70
N ASP A 63 -9.70 7.81 -30.00
CA ASP A 63 -9.05 7.78 -31.31
C ASP A 63 -8.38 6.42 -31.58
N GLN A 64 -7.82 5.78 -30.56
CA GLN A 64 -7.27 4.41 -30.66
C GLN A 64 -8.39 3.37 -30.83
N LEU A 65 -9.51 3.57 -30.15
CA LEU A 65 -10.71 2.72 -30.31
C LEU A 65 -11.32 2.87 -31.72
N ARG A 66 -11.33 4.09 -32.27
CA ARG A 66 -11.78 4.39 -33.63
C ARG A 66 -10.81 3.90 -34.70
N ALA A 67 -9.51 4.02 -34.48
CA ALA A 67 -8.48 3.52 -35.39
C ALA A 67 -8.39 1.98 -35.43
N GLY A 68 -8.82 1.30 -34.37
CA GLY A 68 -8.85 -0.16 -34.26
C GLY A 68 -9.95 -0.86 -35.04
N GLY A 69 -10.84 -0.14 -35.72
CA GLY A 69 -11.78 -0.55 -36.76
C GLY A 69 -12.37 -1.99 -36.70
N LYS A 70 -12.80 -2.48 -35.54
CA LYS A 70 -13.65 -3.67 -35.42
C LYS A 70 -14.75 -3.47 -34.39
N MET A 71 -15.78 -2.75 -34.79
CA MET A 71 -17.10 -2.91 -34.23
C MET A 71 -17.68 -4.22 -34.79
N GLY A 72 -17.54 -5.32 -34.08
CA GLY A 72 -18.10 -6.59 -34.48
C GLY A 72 -18.07 -7.62 -33.39
N GLY A 73 -19.20 -7.85 -32.76
CA GLY A 73 -19.45 -9.03 -31.95
C GLY A 73 -19.33 -8.85 -30.44
N GLY A 74 -20.44 -8.53 -29.79
CA GLY A 74 -20.56 -8.55 -28.34
C GLY A 74 -20.27 -9.91 -27.74
N LYS A 75 -19.27 -9.95 -26.89
CA LYS A 75 -19.21 -10.85 -25.74
C LYS A 75 -18.80 -10.01 -24.55
N GLY A 76 -19.64 -10.02 -23.53
CA GLY A 76 -19.39 -9.31 -22.29
C GLY A 76 -18.01 -9.68 -21.76
N VAL A 77 -17.21 -8.66 -21.52
CA VAL A 77 -15.89 -8.84 -20.91
C VAL A 77 -16.14 -9.11 -19.43
N GLY A 78 -16.25 -10.40 -19.09
CA GLY A 78 -16.15 -10.83 -17.69
C GLY A 78 -14.77 -10.48 -17.18
N LEU A 79 -14.69 -10.15 -15.90
CA LEU A 79 -13.46 -9.81 -15.18
C LEU A 79 -12.38 -10.93 -15.21
N GLU A 80 -12.65 -12.05 -15.88
CA GLU A 80 -11.79 -13.24 -15.89
C GLU A 80 -10.67 -13.24 -16.93
N SER A 81 -10.58 -12.22 -17.79
CA SER A 81 -9.56 -12.19 -18.87
C SER A 81 -8.59 -11.00 -18.78
N LEU A 82 -8.16 -10.63 -17.59
CA LEU A 82 -6.98 -9.79 -17.44
C LEU A 82 -5.74 -10.69 -17.42
N GLU A 83 -5.44 -11.30 -18.57
CA GLU A 83 -4.08 -11.78 -18.81
C GLU A 83 -3.13 -10.59 -18.78
N VAL A 84 -2.24 -10.61 -17.79
CA VAL A 84 -1.10 -9.69 -17.70
C VAL A 84 -0.13 -10.08 -18.82
N THR A 85 -0.36 -9.59 -20.03
CA THR A 85 0.63 -9.69 -21.09
C THR A 85 1.73 -8.67 -20.81
N ASN A 86 2.91 -9.18 -20.46
CA ASN A 86 4.18 -8.47 -20.51
C ASN A 86 4.43 -8.00 -21.96
N LEU A 87 4.03 -6.79 -22.31
CA LEU A 87 4.40 -6.15 -23.56
C LEU A 87 5.72 -5.39 -23.41
N VAL A 88 6.81 -6.16 -23.50
CA VAL A 88 8.09 -5.63 -23.97
C VAL A 88 8.02 -5.59 -25.50
N GLY A 89 7.76 -4.42 -26.06
CA GLY A 89 7.77 -4.24 -27.50
C GLY A 89 7.55 -2.77 -27.87
N GLY A 90 8.62 -2.12 -28.35
CA GLY A 90 8.65 -0.69 -28.61
C GLY A 90 7.66 -0.26 -29.69
N SER A 91 6.86 0.74 -29.41
CA SER A 91 6.28 1.63 -30.39
C SER A 91 6.40 3.08 -29.87
N LYS A 92 7.12 3.91 -30.68
CA LYS A 92 7.27 5.33 -30.42
C LYS A 92 5.93 6.02 -30.67
N SER A 93 5.13 6.21 -29.63
CA SER A 93 3.96 7.09 -29.68
C SER A 93 4.33 8.41 -28.98
N HIS A 94 4.31 9.49 -29.74
CA HIS A 94 4.48 10.86 -29.23
C HIS A 94 3.19 11.27 -28.50
N SER A 95 3.14 11.00 -27.22
CA SER A 95 2.17 11.61 -26.31
C SER A 95 2.94 12.22 -25.15
N ASN A 96 3.11 13.54 -25.21
CA ASN A 96 3.85 14.34 -24.25
C ASN A 96 3.03 14.66 -22.98
N SER A 97 2.34 13.70 -22.41
CA SER A 97 1.90 13.82 -21.02
C SER A 97 2.83 12.92 -20.18
N ARG A 98 3.83 13.53 -19.58
CA ARG A 98 4.66 12.90 -18.57
C ARG A 98 3.84 12.68 -17.30
N VAL A 99 2.91 11.74 -17.32
CA VAL A 99 2.38 11.20 -16.07
C VAL A 99 3.57 10.57 -15.36
N LYS A 100 4.04 11.25 -14.32
CA LYS A 100 5.14 10.77 -13.49
C LYS A 100 4.72 9.38 -13.01
N LYS A 101 5.43 8.34 -13.48
CA LYS A 101 5.13 6.96 -13.09
C LYS A 101 5.13 6.94 -11.55
N PRO A 102 3.99 6.68 -10.90
CA PRO A 102 3.95 6.69 -9.46
C PRO A 102 4.97 5.65 -8.97
N GLY A 103 5.78 6.03 -8.00
CA GLY A 103 6.65 5.11 -7.28
C GLY A 103 5.85 4.04 -6.57
N SER A 104 6.42 3.37 -5.61
CA SER A 104 5.65 2.48 -4.74
C SER A 104 4.68 3.31 -3.90
N LEU A 105 3.39 2.92 -3.90
CA LEU A 105 2.40 3.44 -2.95
C LEU A 105 2.56 2.73 -1.60
N VAL A 106 2.16 3.40 -0.54
CA VAL A 106 2.13 2.79 0.80
C VAL A 106 0.67 2.50 1.16
N LEU A 107 0.38 1.26 1.50
CA LEU A 107 -0.89 0.84 2.08
C LEU A 107 -0.72 0.68 3.57
N ARG A 108 -1.67 1.20 4.34
CA ARG A 108 -1.63 1.11 5.80
C ARG A 108 -3.01 0.74 6.34
N TRP A 109 -3.02 -0.19 7.30
CA TRP A 109 -4.22 -0.63 7.99
C TRP A 109 -4.48 0.30 9.18
N GLU A 110 -5.25 1.37 8.94
CA GLU A 110 -5.42 2.50 9.85
C GLU A 110 -6.24 2.18 11.10
N SER A 111 -7.16 1.22 11.01
CA SER A 111 -7.98 0.85 12.16
C SER A 111 -7.22 0.09 13.24
N ALA A 112 -5.99 -0.38 12.95
CA ALA A 112 -5.16 -1.04 13.95
C ALA A 112 -4.75 -0.08 15.07
N SER A 113 -4.90 -0.51 16.31
CA SER A 113 -4.57 0.32 17.48
C SER A 113 -3.09 0.64 17.56
N ALA A 114 -2.22 -0.29 17.13
CA ALA A 114 -0.78 -0.06 17.04
C ALA A 114 -0.43 1.10 16.09
N VAL A 115 -1.08 1.14 14.91
CA VAL A 115 -0.87 2.21 13.92
C VAL A 115 -1.32 3.55 14.50
N ARG A 116 -2.54 3.63 15.04
CA ARG A 116 -3.08 4.85 15.63
C ARG A 116 -2.25 5.40 16.79
N GLN A 117 -1.76 4.50 17.65
CA GLN A 117 -0.88 4.92 18.75
C GLN A 117 0.47 5.43 18.26
N ALA A 118 0.99 4.88 17.16
CA ALA A 118 2.21 5.38 16.53
C ALA A 118 2.00 6.76 15.89
N GLU A 119 0.86 6.99 15.24
CA GLU A 119 0.50 8.31 14.69
C GLU A 119 0.37 9.36 15.78
N LEU A 120 -0.39 9.07 16.83
CA LEU A 120 -0.54 9.96 17.97
C LEU A 120 0.82 10.31 18.62
N LYS A 121 1.75 9.34 18.64
CA LYS A 121 3.10 9.56 19.17
C LYS A 121 3.93 10.52 18.36
N LEU A 122 3.65 10.65 17.07
CA LEU A 122 4.38 11.52 16.14
C LEU A 122 3.64 12.82 15.83
N ASP A 123 2.46 13.05 16.42
CA ASP A 123 1.51 14.11 16.01
C ASP A 123 1.18 14.04 14.50
N ASP A 124 1.30 12.85 13.91
CA ASP A 124 1.09 12.58 12.47
C ASP A 124 -0.31 12.01 12.28
N ALA A 125 -1.32 12.78 12.63
CA ALA A 125 -2.72 12.39 12.49
C ALA A 125 -3.34 13.02 11.23
N ASP A 126 -2.82 12.69 10.06
CA ASP A 126 -3.36 13.19 8.78
C ASP A 126 -4.70 12.57 8.39
N VAL A 127 -5.05 11.44 9.01
CA VAL A 127 -6.26 10.68 8.69
C VAL A 127 -7.28 10.85 9.80
N PRO A 128 -8.56 11.20 9.49
CA PRO A 128 -9.59 11.38 10.49
C PRO A 128 -9.75 10.16 11.40
N GLU A 129 -10.06 10.38 12.67
CA GLU A 129 -10.33 9.32 13.63
C GLU A 129 -11.63 8.60 13.28
N TRP A 130 -11.57 7.30 12.94
CA TRP A 130 -12.74 6.47 12.70
C TRP A 130 -13.12 5.66 13.92
N VAL A 131 -14.39 5.74 14.27
CA VAL A 131 -14.97 4.93 15.33
C VAL A 131 -15.02 3.45 14.91
N GLY A 132 -14.76 2.54 15.83
CA GLY A 132 -14.48 1.10 15.72
C GLY A 132 -15.32 0.18 14.82
N ASP A 133 -16.29 0.70 14.06
CA ASP A 133 -17.21 -0.10 13.24
C ASP A 133 -16.65 -0.50 11.86
N TYR A 134 -15.43 -0.04 11.55
CA TYR A 134 -14.83 -0.26 10.23
C TYR A 134 -13.44 -0.86 10.32
N PHE A 135 -13.11 -1.74 9.38
CA PHE A 135 -11.72 -1.93 8.97
C PHE A 135 -11.35 -0.79 8.05
N VAL A 136 -10.26 -0.13 8.32
CA VAL A 136 -9.84 1.04 7.55
C VAL A 136 -8.49 0.79 6.93
N VAL A 137 -8.42 0.94 5.60
CA VAL A 137 -7.17 0.82 4.84
C VAL A 137 -6.96 2.09 4.04
N ALA A 138 -5.80 2.71 4.19
CA ALA A 138 -5.42 3.91 3.44
C ALA A 138 -4.34 3.61 2.40
N ILE A 139 -4.41 4.31 1.28
CA ILE A 139 -3.40 4.33 0.21
C ILE A 139 -2.76 5.71 0.23
N TYR A 140 -1.48 5.76 0.58
CA TYR A 140 -0.71 7.00 0.64
C TYR A 140 0.07 7.26 -0.65
N GLY A 141 0.21 8.53 -0.98
CA GLY A 141 1.04 8.99 -2.08
C GLY A 141 0.40 8.81 -3.46
N VAL A 142 -0.93 8.77 -3.53
CA VAL A 142 -1.66 8.68 -4.79
C VAL A 142 -1.55 10.01 -5.55
N PRO A 143 -0.96 10.05 -6.77
CA PRO A 143 -0.97 11.26 -7.58
C PRO A 143 -2.41 11.61 -7.98
N VAL A 144 -2.85 12.84 -7.69
CA VAL A 144 -4.22 13.32 -7.94
C VAL A 144 -4.59 13.15 -9.41
N GLU A 145 -3.71 13.54 -10.34
CA GLU A 145 -3.93 13.43 -11.79
C GLU A 145 -4.08 11.95 -12.24
N ALA A 146 -3.20 11.08 -11.81
CA ALA A 146 -3.24 9.65 -12.20
C ALA A 146 -4.42 8.91 -11.56
N GLY A 147 -4.80 9.32 -10.34
CA GLY A 147 -5.96 8.81 -9.61
C GLY A 147 -7.27 9.43 -10.08
N ARG A 148 -7.23 10.50 -10.87
CA ARG A 148 -8.40 11.29 -11.30
C ARG A 148 -9.23 11.76 -10.09
N LEU A 149 -8.55 12.13 -9.00
CA LEU A 149 -9.18 12.37 -7.70
C LEU A 149 -9.90 13.71 -7.61
N ASP A 150 -9.69 14.57 -8.58
CA ASP A 150 -10.34 15.88 -8.76
C ASP A 150 -11.64 15.82 -9.59
N GLU A 151 -11.97 14.64 -10.13
CA GLU A 151 -13.17 14.49 -10.97
C GLU A 151 -14.44 14.32 -10.14
N PRO A 152 -15.57 14.90 -10.57
CA PRO A 152 -16.86 14.72 -9.93
C PRO A 152 -17.30 13.25 -9.92
N GLY A 153 -17.84 12.77 -8.78
CA GLY A 153 -18.34 11.39 -8.65
C GLY A 153 -17.28 10.35 -8.34
N GLN A 154 -16.00 10.71 -8.30
CA GLN A 154 -14.88 9.81 -8.08
C GLN A 154 -15.02 8.95 -6.81
N ALA A 155 -15.51 9.50 -5.71
CA ALA A 155 -15.70 8.76 -4.47
C ALA A 155 -16.64 7.54 -4.65
N GLY A 156 -17.67 7.66 -5.51
CA GLY A 156 -18.57 6.54 -5.85
C GLY A 156 -17.87 5.44 -6.63
N ASP A 157 -17.03 5.80 -7.58
CA ASP A 157 -16.25 4.84 -8.36
C ASP A 157 -15.20 4.13 -7.49
N LEU A 158 -14.48 4.87 -6.66
CA LEU A 158 -13.52 4.32 -5.72
C LEU A 158 -14.18 3.31 -4.76
N LYS A 159 -15.36 3.66 -4.23
CA LYS A 159 -16.14 2.79 -3.37
C LYS A 159 -16.53 1.47 -4.06
N ARG A 160 -16.90 1.53 -5.33
CA ARG A 160 -17.28 0.35 -6.12
C ARG A 160 -16.10 -0.56 -6.42
N LEU A 161 -14.90 0.01 -6.57
CA LEU A 161 -13.67 -0.65 -7.00
C LEU A 161 -12.70 -0.96 -5.86
N GLY A 162 -13.12 -0.81 -4.59
CA GLY A 162 -12.33 -1.13 -3.40
C GLY A 162 -12.89 -2.35 -2.66
N PHE A 163 -12.04 -3.34 -2.38
CA PHE A 163 -12.43 -4.60 -1.76
C PHE A 163 -11.42 -5.06 -0.70
N LEU A 164 -11.93 -5.65 0.39
CA LEU A 164 -11.19 -6.55 1.26
C LEU A 164 -11.68 -7.98 1.02
N LYS A 165 -10.74 -8.89 0.76
CA LYS A 165 -11.02 -10.28 0.43
C LYS A 165 -10.32 -11.21 1.42
N PRO A 166 -10.94 -11.51 2.57
CA PRO A 166 -10.42 -12.52 3.48
C PRO A 166 -10.48 -13.90 2.80
N GLU A 167 -9.43 -14.71 2.95
CA GLU A 167 -9.37 -16.03 2.31
C GLU A 167 -10.49 -16.94 2.85
N GLY A 168 -11.21 -17.59 1.95
CA GLY A 168 -12.35 -18.45 2.29
C GLY A 168 -13.65 -17.72 2.65
N MET A 169 -13.68 -16.40 2.58
CA MET A 169 -14.84 -15.59 2.90
C MET A 169 -15.32 -14.77 1.69
N LYS A 170 -16.56 -14.29 1.78
CA LYS A 170 -17.09 -13.36 0.77
C LYS A 170 -16.43 -11.98 0.92
N ASP A 171 -16.13 -11.35 -0.22
CA ASP A 171 -15.54 -10.02 -0.29
C ASP A 171 -16.35 -8.98 0.51
N LEU A 172 -15.64 -8.14 1.24
CA LEU A 172 -16.16 -6.93 1.87
C LEU A 172 -15.99 -5.76 0.91
N LYS A 173 -17.07 -5.06 0.62
CA LYS A 173 -17.06 -3.84 -0.19
C LYS A 173 -16.91 -2.63 0.71
N ALA A 174 -16.21 -1.61 0.22
CA ALA A 174 -16.12 -0.36 0.94
C ALA A 174 -17.52 0.27 1.13
N ALA A 175 -17.84 0.67 2.35
CA ALA A 175 -19.05 1.42 2.66
C ALA A 175 -18.85 2.92 2.40
N LYS A 176 -17.64 3.42 2.63
CA LYS A 176 -17.25 4.82 2.45
C LYS A 176 -15.83 4.89 1.92
N VAL A 177 -15.53 5.92 1.14
CA VAL A 177 -14.19 6.30 0.72
C VAL A 177 -14.01 7.79 0.96
N GLU A 178 -12.87 8.16 1.52
CA GLU A 178 -12.48 9.56 1.73
C GLU A 178 -11.18 9.83 0.96
N ILE A 179 -11.08 11.05 0.44
CA ILE A 179 -9.89 11.54 -0.26
C ILE A 179 -9.34 12.69 0.57
N VAL A 180 -8.13 12.52 1.09
CA VAL A 180 -7.45 13.52 1.92
C VAL A 180 -6.28 14.08 1.14
N PRO A 181 -6.27 15.38 0.78
CA PRO A 181 -5.14 15.99 0.10
C PRO A 181 -3.88 15.96 0.99
N SER A 182 -2.75 15.49 0.43
CA SER A 182 -1.48 15.39 1.15
C SER A 182 -0.43 16.42 0.67
N GLY A 183 -0.85 17.39 -0.17
CA GLY A 183 0.05 18.37 -0.76
C GLY A 183 0.88 17.84 -1.93
N GLY A 184 1.53 18.74 -2.68
CA GLY A 184 2.42 18.36 -3.78
C GLY A 184 1.75 17.59 -4.93
N GLY A 185 0.44 17.71 -5.14
CA GLY A 185 -0.31 16.93 -6.14
C GLY A 185 -0.54 15.47 -5.74
N LEU A 186 -0.38 15.15 -4.45
CA LEU A 186 -0.64 13.84 -3.89
C LEU A 186 -1.87 13.87 -2.98
N ALA A 187 -2.49 12.71 -2.81
CA ALA A 187 -3.58 12.50 -1.87
C ALA A 187 -3.44 11.14 -1.18
N THR A 188 -4.12 11.01 -0.05
CA THR A 188 -4.38 9.75 0.63
C THR A 188 -5.81 9.34 0.35
N VAL A 189 -6.02 8.10 -0.10
CA VAL A 189 -7.34 7.53 -0.35
C VAL A 189 -7.65 6.52 0.74
N VAL A 190 -8.69 6.76 1.50
CA VAL A 190 -9.04 6.00 2.69
C VAL A 190 -10.31 5.21 2.44
N TYR A 191 -10.24 3.90 2.61
CA TYR A 191 -11.32 2.96 2.42
C TYR A 191 -11.85 2.46 3.77
N LEU A 192 -13.15 2.59 4.00
CA LEU A 192 -13.84 2.12 5.20
C LEU A 192 -14.69 0.89 4.85
N PHE A 193 -14.34 -0.26 5.40
CA PHE A 193 -15.05 -1.53 5.22
C PHE A 193 -15.81 -1.88 6.49
N PRO A 194 -17.14 -2.09 6.44
CA PRO A 194 -17.93 -2.35 7.64
C PRO A 194 -17.51 -3.68 8.28
N ARG A 195 -17.38 -3.70 9.60
CA ARG A 195 -17.08 -4.91 10.39
C ARG A 195 -18.31 -5.82 10.53
N THR A 196 -19.03 -6.05 9.43
CA THR A 196 -20.20 -6.94 9.41
C THR A 196 -19.85 -8.40 9.64
N ARG A 197 -18.60 -8.75 9.47
CA ARG A 197 -18.05 -10.08 9.74
C ARG A 197 -16.69 -9.90 10.42
N PRO A 198 -16.38 -10.71 11.44
CA PRO A 198 -15.07 -10.69 12.04
C PRO A 198 -14.05 -11.25 11.04
N ILE A 199 -12.91 -10.59 10.94
CA ILE A 199 -11.68 -11.18 10.43
C ILE A 199 -10.95 -11.67 11.68
N THR A 200 -10.58 -12.95 11.70
CA THR A 200 -9.93 -13.60 12.84
C THR A 200 -8.44 -13.85 12.52
N GLY A 201 -7.70 -14.49 13.40
CA GLY A 201 -6.35 -14.93 13.11
C GLY A 201 -6.28 -16.23 12.30
N GLU A 202 -7.41 -16.85 12.00
CA GLU A 202 -7.50 -18.13 11.28
C GLU A 202 -7.39 -17.94 9.76
N GLU A 203 -7.80 -16.78 9.25
CA GLU A 203 -7.62 -16.46 7.83
C GLU A 203 -6.14 -16.32 7.52
N LYS A 204 -5.65 -17.12 6.58
CA LYS A 204 -4.24 -17.10 6.20
C LYS A 204 -3.80 -15.74 5.69
N ARG A 205 -4.70 -15.05 4.96
CA ARG A 205 -4.44 -13.74 4.37
C ARG A 205 -5.73 -12.99 4.08
N VAL A 206 -5.61 -11.67 4.03
CA VAL A 206 -6.64 -10.75 3.56
C VAL A 206 -6.04 -9.95 2.41
N GLU A 207 -6.62 -10.06 1.23
CA GLU A 207 -6.24 -9.22 0.11
C GLU A 207 -6.99 -7.90 0.19
N PHE A 208 -6.26 -6.78 0.17
CA PHE A 208 -6.81 -5.49 -0.18
C PHE A 208 -6.56 -5.25 -1.66
N ALA A 209 -7.61 -4.94 -2.41
CA ALA A 209 -7.50 -4.57 -3.83
C ALA A 209 -8.34 -3.32 -4.11
N ALA A 210 -7.77 -2.37 -4.84
CA ALA A 210 -8.45 -1.15 -5.23
C ALA A 210 -7.99 -0.64 -6.59
N GLN A 211 -8.92 -0.02 -7.31
CA GLN A 211 -8.60 0.77 -8.48
C GLN A 211 -8.89 2.24 -8.18
N VAL A 212 -7.87 3.09 -8.36
CA VAL A 212 -7.93 4.53 -8.16
C VAL A 212 -7.62 5.20 -9.50
N GLY A 213 -8.66 5.58 -10.22
CA GLY A 213 -8.53 6.06 -11.59
C GLY A 213 -7.80 5.04 -12.48
N ARG A 214 -6.60 5.38 -12.93
CA ARG A 214 -5.75 4.50 -13.75
C ARG A 214 -4.80 3.62 -12.93
N ILE A 215 -4.79 3.78 -11.63
CA ILE A 215 -3.90 3.06 -10.71
C ILE A 215 -4.64 1.85 -10.17
N TYR A 216 -4.07 0.66 -10.34
CA TYR A 216 -4.51 -0.54 -9.66
C TYR A 216 -3.47 -0.98 -8.64
N VAL A 217 -3.94 -1.28 -7.44
CA VAL A 217 -3.11 -1.80 -6.34
C VAL A 217 -3.79 -3.04 -5.75
N ALA A 218 -2.97 -4.04 -5.43
CA ALA A 218 -3.39 -5.20 -4.65
C ALA A 218 -2.26 -5.61 -3.71
N GLN A 219 -2.60 -5.94 -2.46
CA GLN A 219 -1.65 -6.40 -1.45
C GLN A 219 -2.30 -7.34 -0.45
N PHE A 220 -1.49 -8.26 0.06
CA PHE A 220 -1.89 -9.21 1.08
C PHE A 220 -1.45 -8.73 2.47
N PHE A 221 -2.39 -8.77 3.40
CA PHE A 221 -2.15 -8.67 4.83
C PHE A 221 -2.32 -10.07 5.45
N TYR A 222 -1.51 -10.35 6.46
CA TYR A 222 -1.50 -11.65 7.13
C TYR A 222 -1.96 -11.48 8.58
N PRO A 223 -3.22 -11.79 8.92
CA PRO A 223 -3.78 -11.55 10.25
C PRO A 223 -2.95 -12.15 11.38
N HIS A 224 -2.34 -13.33 11.17
CA HIS A 224 -1.49 -13.97 12.17
C HIS A 224 -0.23 -13.17 12.52
N GLU A 225 0.24 -12.28 11.63
CA GLU A 225 1.35 -11.35 11.88
C GLU A 225 0.87 -10.05 12.54
N MET A 226 -0.41 -9.68 12.32
CA MET A 226 -1.00 -8.40 12.75
C MET A 226 -1.45 -8.47 14.21
N GLN A 227 -0.52 -8.79 15.09
CA GLN A 227 -0.77 -8.91 16.52
C GLN A 227 -0.10 -7.77 17.28
N PHE A 228 -0.86 -7.15 18.17
CA PHE A 228 -0.38 -6.15 19.11
C PHE A 228 -0.74 -6.56 20.53
N GLN A 229 0.26 -6.61 21.42
CA GLN A 229 0.10 -7.08 22.79
C GLN A 229 -0.58 -8.48 22.88
N GLY A 230 -0.22 -9.38 21.96
CA GLY A 230 -0.73 -10.75 21.91
C GLY A 230 -2.17 -10.90 21.43
N LYS A 231 -2.78 -9.85 20.89
CA LYS A 231 -4.12 -9.85 20.32
C LYS A 231 -4.09 -9.42 18.86
N LEU A 232 -4.98 -10.02 18.06
CA LEU A 232 -5.21 -9.57 16.69
C LEU A 232 -5.66 -8.11 16.69
N ASP A 233 -5.01 -7.28 15.91
CA ASP A 233 -5.19 -5.83 15.85
C ASP A 233 -5.42 -5.38 14.39
N LEU A 234 -6.70 -5.10 14.04
CA LEU A 234 -7.15 -4.80 12.67
C LEU A 234 -7.99 -3.53 12.61
#